data_c7ae0e51126e5f0b0b1f92d3eaf05892
#
_entry.id   c7ae0e51126e5f0b0b1f92d3eaf05892
#
_cell.length_a   1.000
_cell.length_b   1.000
_cell.length_c   1.000
_cell.angle_alpha   90.00
_cell.angle_beta   90.00
_cell.angle_gamma   90.00
#
_symmetry.space_group_name_H-M   'P 1'
#
loop_
_entity.id
_entity.type
_entity.pdbx_description
1 polymer ?
#
loop_
_entity_poly.entity_id
_entity_poly.type
_entity_poly.pdbx_seq_one_letter_code
_entity_poly.pdbx_strand_id
1 'polypeptide(L)'
;VTNAWPAIRRFGFGFFATSVWDPVAGRFGALPLIFGTLYSSLVAMAIAVPLALGVAIFLTEFAPRWLRRPVATLVELLAAIPSVIYGLWGVFVLLPLLRDTLWPVVRPALEWLPIFRGTFYGPSVLAGGIILAIMVLPYIAAVSREVLLAVPAAQREAALALGATRWEAVWTVVLPYGRTGIIGAVILGLGRALGETMAVTMVIGNRHEISASLVEPGYTIAAAIANEFAEAVSALHLSALFYAGLVLFVVTVAVNVVARLLIWRVARGSAAGSAAI
;
A
#
# COMPACT_ATOMS: atom_id res chain seq x y z
N VAL A 1 -11.39 16.83 -16.20
CA VAL A 1 -10.84 16.76 -17.57
C VAL A 1 -10.64 18.17 -18.14
N THR A 2 -11.61 19.08 -18.01
CA THR A 2 -11.54 20.45 -18.59
C THR A 2 -10.28 21.20 -18.14
N ASN A 3 -9.96 21.18 -16.85
CA ASN A 3 -8.79 21.88 -16.30
C ASN A 3 -7.46 21.21 -16.64
N ALA A 4 -7.46 19.91 -16.97
CA ALA A 4 -6.28 19.17 -17.41
C ALA A 4 -6.01 19.33 -18.93
N TRP A 5 -6.97 19.84 -19.68
CA TRP A 5 -6.93 19.86 -21.15
C TRP A 5 -5.72 20.61 -21.75
N PRO A 6 -5.30 21.78 -21.22
CA PRO A 6 -4.10 22.46 -21.70
C PRO A 6 -2.83 21.60 -21.58
N ALA A 7 -2.64 20.91 -20.45
CA ALA A 7 -1.51 20.02 -20.23
C ALA A 7 -1.59 18.76 -21.10
N ILE A 8 -2.79 18.17 -21.26
CA ILE A 8 -3.00 17.02 -22.15
C ILE A 8 -2.64 17.35 -23.59
N ARG A 9 -3.07 18.50 -24.10
CA ARG A 9 -2.71 18.96 -25.45
C ARG A 9 -1.21 19.19 -25.64
N ARG A 10 -0.56 19.74 -24.62
CA ARG A 10 0.86 20.10 -24.71
C ARG A 10 1.80 18.91 -24.55
N PHE A 11 1.53 18.03 -23.62
CA PHE A 11 2.42 16.93 -23.25
C PHE A 11 1.96 15.56 -23.79
N GLY A 12 0.67 15.38 -24.03
CA GLY A 12 0.11 14.14 -24.54
C GLY A 12 0.59 12.91 -23.74
N PHE A 13 0.89 11.82 -24.45
CA PHE A 13 1.44 10.61 -23.84
C PHE A 13 2.89 10.76 -23.36
N GLY A 14 3.63 11.78 -23.81
CA GLY A 14 4.96 12.08 -23.30
C GLY A 14 4.99 12.39 -21.80
N PHE A 15 3.89 12.85 -21.23
CA PHE A 15 3.73 13.09 -19.79
C PHE A 15 3.99 11.83 -18.94
N PHE A 16 3.66 10.65 -19.45
CA PHE A 16 3.87 9.36 -18.76
C PHE A 16 5.32 8.87 -18.83
N ALA A 17 6.10 9.34 -19.84
CA ALA A 17 7.44 8.85 -20.12
C ALA A 17 8.55 9.84 -19.72
N THR A 18 8.21 11.09 -19.46
CA THR A 18 9.18 12.12 -19.11
C THR A 18 9.42 12.17 -17.60
N SER A 19 10.69 12.26 -17.20
CA SER A 19 11.11 12.36 -15.80
C SER A 19 11.33 13.80 -15.30
N VAL A 20 11.26 14.78 -16.20
CA VAL A 20 11.52 16.19 -15.87
C VAL A 20 10.25 16.82 -15.31
N TRP A 21 10.35 17.41 -14.12
CA TRP A 21 9.33 18.26 -13.52
C TRP A 21 9.93 19.61 -13.17
N ASP A 22 9.67 20.60 -14.00
CA ASP A 22 10.22 21.95 -13.88
C ASP A 22 9.11 23.00 -14.12
N PRO A 23 8.54 23.54 -13.04
CA PRO A 23 7.49 24.55 -13.12
C PRO A 23 7.96 25.85 -13.77
N VAL A 24 9.26 26.21 -13.64
CA VAL A 24 9.82 27.45 -14.19
C VAL A 24 9.98 27.34 -15.71
N ALA A 25 10.54 26.24 -16.19
CA ALA A 25 10.68 25.98 -17.62
C ALA A 25 9.37 25.50 -18.28
N GLY A 26 8.30 25.25 -17.50
CA GLY A 26 7.02 24.76 -17.98
C GLY A 26 7.12 23.36 -18.61
N ARG A 27 7.98 22.50 -18.06
CA ARG A 27 8.17 21.10 -18.47
C ARG A 27 7.67 20.19 -17.39
N PHE A 28 6.71 19.33 -17.72
CA PHE A 28 6.07 18.44 -16.76
C PHE A 28 6.02 17.00 -17.27
N GLY A 29 6.48 16.06 -16.44
CA GLY A 29 6.43 14.63 -16.68
C GLY A 29 6.13 13.87 -15.39
N ALA A 30 5.23 12.90 -15.47
CA ALA A 30 4.73 12.19 -14.31
C ALA A 30 5.48 10.88 -14.00
N LEU A 31 6.47 10.48 -14.80
CA LEU A 31 7.14 9.18 -14.64
C LEU A 31 7.70 8.95 -13.23
N PRO A 32 8.45 9.88 -12.60
CA PRO A 32 8.94 9.70 -11.23
C PRO A 32 7.82 9.61 -10.21
N LEU A 33 6.74 10.36 -10.41
CA LEU A 33 5.57 10.38 -9.52
C LEU A 33 4.79 9.07 -9.60
N ILE A 34 4.60 8.52 -10.82
CA ILE A 34 3.98 7.21 -11.04
C ILE A 34 4.82 6.12 -10.37
N PHE A 35 6.14 6.15 -10.62
CA PHE A 35 7.08 5.20 -10.05
C PHE A 35 7.02 5.25 -8.51
N GLY A 36 7.14 6.42 -7.91
CA GLY A 36 7.10 6.59 -6.45
C GLY A 36 5.78 6.13 -5.84
N THR A 37 4.65 6.40 -6.51
CA THR A 37 3.32 5.93 -6.06
C THR A 37 3.23 4.40 -6.06
N LEU A 38 3.63 3.75 -7.14
CA LEU A 38 3.57 2.30 -7.26
C LEU A 38 4.59 1.63 -6.34
N TYR A 39 5.81 2.15 -6.28
CA TYR A 39 6.90 1.57 -5.51
C TYR A 39 6.65 1.66 -4.00
N SER A 40 6.25 2.83 -3.48
CA SER A 40 5.89 2.98 -2.06
C SER A 40 4.69 2.14 -1.66
N SER A 41 3.67 2.05 -2.52
CA SER A 41 2.51 1.19 -2.28
C SER A 41 2.87 -0.30 -2.30
N LEU A 42 3.76 -0.73 -3.19
CA LEU A 42 4.25 -2.11 -3.22
C LEU A 42 4.99 -2.48 -1.93
N VAL A 43 5.88 -1.60 -1.47
CA VAL A 43 6.59 -1.78 -0.18
C VAL A 43 5.60 -1.87 0.97
N ALA A 44 4.63 -0.95 1.00
CA ALA A 44 3.59 -0.96 2.03
C ALA A 44 2.80 -2.27 2.05
N MET A 45 2.38 -2.76 0.89
CA MET A 45 1.61 -4.01 0.78
C MET A 45 2.45 -5.23 1.13
N ALA A 46 3.73 -5.26 0.76
CA ALA A 46 4.65 -6.34 1.12
C ALA A 46 4.80 -6.51 2.64
N ILE A 47 4.71 -5.41 3.39
CA ILE A 47 4.77 -5.41 4.85
C ILE A 47 3.37 -5.64 5.46
N ALA A 48 2.36 -4.89 4.99
CA ALA A 48 1.04 -4.86 5.60
C ALA A 48 0.26 -6.17 5.42
N VAL A 49 0.31 -6.79 4.23
CA VAL A 49 -0.51 -7.98 3.94
C VAL A 49 -0.17 -9.16 4.84
N PRO A 50 1.09 -9.61 4.96
CA PRO A 50 1.41 -10.75 5.83
C PRO A 50 1.09 -10.45 7.31
N LEU A 51 1.37 -9.25 7.78
CA LEU A 51 1.08 -8.86 9.16
C LEU A 51 -0.43 -8.78 9.43
N ALA A 52 -1.19 -8.18 8.53
CA ALA A 52 -2.64 -8.05 8.64
C ALA A 52 -3.34 -9.42 8.62
N LEU A 53 -2.89 -10.33 7.74
CA LEU A 53 -3.40 -11.70 7.70
C LEU A 53 -3.03 -12.47 8.98
N GLY A 54 -1.80 -12.30 9.46
CA GLY A 54 -1.38 -12.88 10.75
C GLY A 54 -2.27 -12.43 11.90
N VAL A 55 -2.57 -11.14 11.99
CA VAL A 55 -3.49 -10.56 13.00
C VAL A 55 -4.92 -11.13 12.82
N ALA A 56 -5.43 -11.16 11.58
CA ALA A 56 -6.77 -11.67 11.31
C ALA A 56 -6.91 -13.15 11.70
N ILE A 57 -5.96 -14.00 11.29
CA ILE A 57 -5.93 -15.42 11.64
C ILE A 57 -5.80 -15.62 13.15
N PHE A 58 -4.88 -14.87 13.79
CA PHE A 58 -4.73 -14.96 15.24
C PHE A 58 -6.03 -14.64 15.97
N LEU A 59 -6.70 -13.55 15.62
CA LEU A 59 -7.93 -13.12 16.27
C LEU A 59 -9.12 -14.06 16.03
N THR A 60 -9.18 -14.73 14.88
CA THR A 60 -10.29 -15.64 14.56
C THR A 60 -10.08 -17.03 15.15
N GLU A 61 -8.89 -17.60 15.02
CA GLU A 61 -8.66 -19.02 15.27
C GLU A 61 -7.92 -19.30 16.59
N PHE A 62 -6.99 -18.42 17.01
CA PHE A 62 -6.09 -18.70 18.12
C PHE A 62 -6.33 -17.86 19.38
N ALA A 63 -6.80 -16.62 19.22
CA ALA A 63 -6.95 -15.72 20.36
C ALA A 63 -7.96 -16.22 21.39
N PRO A 64 -7.67 -16.15 22.70
CA PRO A 64 -8.62 -16.45 23.75
C PRO A 64 -9.80 -15.45 23.70
N ARG A 65 -10.98 -15.90 24.15
CA ARG A 65 -12.22 -15.10 24.05
C ARG A 65 -12.13 -13.71 24.67
N TRP A 66 -11.40 -13.57 25.76
CA TRP A 66 -11.23 -12.28 26.44
C TRP A 66 -10.37 -11.29 25.66
N LEU A 67 -9.47 -11.76 24.78
CA LEU A 67 -8.56 -10.92 23.99
C LEU A 67 -9.15 -10.51 22.62
N ARG A 68 -10.04 -11.33 22.06
CA ARG A 68 -10.60 -11.13 20.71
C ARG A 68 -11.23 -9.75 20.52
N ARG A 69 -12.15 -9.39 21.44
CA ARG A 69 -12.88 -8.10 21.36
C ARG A 69 -11.96 -6.89 21.58
N PRO A 70 -11.19 -6.80 22.67
CA PRO A 70 -10.30 -5.66 22.90
C PRO A 70 -9.32 -5.41 21.75
N VAL A 71 -8.65 -6.46 21.25
CA VAL A 71 -7.68 -6.30 20.16
C VAL A 71 -8.36 -5.93 18.85
N ALA A 72 -9.52 -6.52 18.52
CA ALA A 72 -10.28 -6.12 17.34
C ALA A 72 -10.67 -4.64 17.40
N THR A 73 -11.17 -4.16 18.53
CA THR A 73 -11.51 -2.73 18.73
C THR A 73 -10.28 -1.85 18.61
N LEU A 74 -9.11 -2.26 19.15
CA LEU A 74 -7.87 -1.49 19.00
C LEU A 74 -7.45 -1.40 17.53
N VAL A 75 -7.55 -2.49 16.77
CA VAL A 75 -7.27 -2.50 15.32
C VAL A 75 -8.21 -1.55 14.56
N GLU A 76 -9.51 -1.56 14.90
CA GLU A 76 -10.50 -0.66 14.30
C GLU A 76 -10.22 0.83 14.67
N LEU A 77 -9.83 1.11 15.91
CA LEU A 77 -9.44 2.46 16.35
C LEU A 77 -8.21 2.97 15.62
N LEU A 78 -7.21 2.11 15.39
CA LEU A 78 -6.04 2.48 14.58
C LEU A 78 -6.44 2.89 13.15
N ALA A 79 -7.42 2.22 12.55
CA ALA A 79 -7.91 2.58 11.22
C ALA A 79 -8.61 3.95 11.19
N ALA A 80 -9.11 4.43 12.32
CA ALA A 80 -9.83 5.70 12.43
C ALA A 80 -8.90 6.92 12.66
N ILE A 81 -7.62 6.70 12.94
CA ILE A 81 -6.66 7.80 13.16
C ILE A 81 -6.47 8.60 11.87
N PRO A 82 -6.56 9.96 11.90
CA PRO A 82 -6.26 10.79 10.74
C PRO A 82 -4.84 10.59 10.21
N SER A 83 -4.68 10.55 8.88
CA SER A 83 -3.38 10.29 8.22
C SER A 83 -2.30 11.31 8.59
N VAL A 84 -2.68 12.57 8.84
CA VAL A 84 -1.75 13.63 9.29
C VAL A 84 -1.06 13.25 10.60
N ILE A 85 -1.75 12.60 11.53
CA ILE A 85 -1.17 12.16 12.81
C ILE A 85 -0.10 11.10 12.56
N TYR A 86 -0.36 10.14 11.67
CA TYR A 86 0.66 9.17 11.24
C TYR A 86 1.87 9.85 10.58
N GLY A 87 1.63 10.88 9.76
CA GLY A 87 2.69 11.66 9.14
C GLY A 87 3.56 12.39 10.17
N LEU A 88 2.95 13.09 11.14
CA LEU A 88 3.65 13.77 12.22
C LEU A 88 4.44 12.76 13.08
N TRP A 89 3.81 11.66 13.51
CA TRP A 89 4.50 10.59 14.21
C TRP A 89 5.67 10.03 13.38
N GLY A 90 5.47 9.91 12.08
CA GLY A 90 6.50 9.51 11.14
C GLY A 90 7.73 10.41 11.18
N VAL A 91 7.52 11.73 11.08
CA VAL A 91 8.61 12.72 11.10
C VAL A 91 9.35 12.74 12.44
N PHE A 92 8.62 12.77 13.56
CA PHE A 92 9.23 12.99 14.87
C PHE A 92 9.71 11.71 15.55
N VAL A 93 9.17 10.55 15.20
CA VAL A 93 9.49 9.28 15.86
C VAL A 93 10.09 8.27 14.86
N LEU A 94 9.38 7.97 13.76
CA LEU A 94 9.82 6.91 12.85
C LEU A 94 11.12 7.28 12.13
N LEU A 95 11.25 8.48 11.58
CA LEU A 95 12.46 8.88 10.85
C LEU A 95 13.70 8.87 11.72
N PRO A 96 13.72 9.47 12.95
CA PRO A 96 14.84 9.34 13.87
C PRO A 96 15.13 7.88 14.24
N LEU A 97 14.10 7.10 14.56
CA LEU A 97 14.25 5.68 14.90
C LEU A 97 14.90 4.88 13.77
N LEU A 98 14.43 5.09 12.54
CA LEU A 98 14.99 4.42 11.36
C LEU A 98 16.44 4.85 11.13
N ARG A 99 16.72 6.16 11.14
CA ARG A 99 18.04 6.72 10.81
C ARG A 99 19.09 6.42 11.85
N ASP A 100 18.76 6.65 13.14
CA ASP A 100 19.75 6.71 14.22
C ASP A 100 19.90 5.37 14.96
N THR A 101 18.86 4.50 14.90
CA THR A 101 18.85 3.24 15.65
C THR A 101 18.81 2.02 14.72
N LEU A 102 17.83 1.93 13.83
CA LEU A 102 17.64 0.71 13.04
C LEU A 102 18.62 0.63 11.87
N TRP A 103 18.80 1.71 11.12
CA TRP A 103 19.65 1.69 9.93
C TRP A 103 21.12 1.33 10.23
N PRO A 104 21.79 1.88 11.25
CA PRO A 104 23.16 1.48 11.56
C PRO A 104 23.31 -0.01 11.88
N VAL A 105 22.29 -0.64 12.46
CA VAL A 105 22.29 -2.07 12.82
C VAL A 105 22.04 -2.96 11.61
N VAL A 106 21.09 -2.60 10.76
CA VAL A 106 20.68 -3.46 9.61
C VAL A 106 21.51 -3.22 8.35
N ARG A 107 22.15 -2.06 8.23
CA ARG A 107 22.95 -1.67 7.07
C ARG A 107 23.99 -2.71 6.67
N PRO A 108 24.83 -3.26 7.57
CA PRO A 108 25.85 -4.24 7.19
C PRO A 108 25.25 -5.50 6.55
N ALA A 109 24.03 -5.88 6.95
CA ALA A 109 23.31 -7.04 6.43
C ALA A 109 22.55 -6.77 5.12
N LEU A 110 22.22 -5.52 4.81
CA LEU A 110 21.34 -5.14 3.70
C LEU A 110 22.06 -4.39 2.58
N GLU A 111 23.21 -3.77 2.84
CA GLU A 111 23.93 -2.91 1.88
C GLU A 111 24.40 -3.65 0.60
N TRP A 112 24.54 -4.99 0.66
CA TRP A 112 24.86 -5.80 -0.51
C TRP A 112 23.69 -5.89 -1.51
N LEU A 113 22.45 -5.65 -1.06
CA LEU A 113 21.28 -5.62 -1.91
C LEU A 113 21.18 -4.26 -2.63
N PRO A 114 21.01 -4.23 -3.96
CA PRO A 114 20.92 -2.99 -4.73
C PRO A 114 19.80 -2.05 -4.25
N ILE A 115 18.70 -2.61 -3.71
CA ILE A 115 17.53 -1.88 -3.22
C ILE A 115 17.77 -1.13 -1.90
N PHE A 116 18.91 -1.37 -1.23
CA PHE A 116 19.29 -0.69 0.02
C PHE A 116 20.60 0.09 -0.11
N ARG A 117 21.12 0.26 -1.33
CA ARG A 117 22.32 1.06 -1.57
C ARG A 117 22.03 2.53 -1.46
N GLY A 118 22.94 3.28 -0.83
CA GLY A 118 22.87 4.72 -0.69
C GLY A 118 23.00 5.21 0.75
N THR A 119 22.91 6.51 0.92
CA THR A 119 22.98 7.14 2.24
C THR A 119 21.57 7.42 2.75
N PHE A 120 21.22 6.80 3.86
CA PHE A 120 19.92 7.00 4.48
C PHE A 120 19.90 8.29 5.33
N TYR A 121 19.24 9.32 4.83
CA TYR A 121 19.08 10.60 5.51
C TYR A 121 17.82 10.70 6.39
N GLY A 122 16.93 9.71 6.31
CA GLY A 122 15.65 9.66 7.03
C GLY A 122 14.46 9.63 6.07
N PRO A 123 14.04 10.76 5.47
CA PRO A 123 12.96 10.76 4.49
C PRO A 123 13.33 9.90 3.27
N SER A 124 12.46 8.92 2.95
CA SER A 124 12.78 7.89 1.95
C SER A 124 11.52 7.12 1.52
N VAL A 125 11.63 6.40 0.41
CA VAL A 125 10.58 5.47 -0.03
C VAL A 125 10.31 4.40 1.02
N LEU A 126 11.35 3.92 1.73
CA LEU A 126 11.20 2.97 2.84
C LEU A 126 10.34 3.53 3.97
N ALA A 127 10.64 4.76 4.41
CA ALA A 127 9.85 5.41 5.47
C ALA A 127 8.40 5.63 5.04
N GLY A 128 8.17 6.09 3.81
CA GLY A 128 6.84 6.20 3.21
C GLY A 128 6.11 4.86 3.16
N GLY A 129 6.79 3.80 2.71
CA GLY A 129 6.23 2.45 2.67
C GLY A 129 5.86 1.89 4.05
N ILE A 130 6.68 2.13 5.07
CA ILE A 130 6.40 1.70 6.46
C ILE A 130 5.18 2.45 7.03
N ILE A 131 5.11 3.77 6.86
CA ILE A 131 3.94 4.55 7.30
C ILE A 131 2.66 4.07 6.62
N LEU A 132 2.71 3.88 5.30
CA LEU A 132 1.60 3.32 4.55
C LEU A 132 1.21 1.93 5.07
N ALA A 133 2.19 1.08 5.34
CA ALA A 133 1.94 -0.27 5.88
C ALA A 133 1.20 -0.21 7.22
N ILE A 134 1.65 0.65 8.15
CA ILE A 134 1.01 0.84 9.45
C ILE A 134 -0.46 1.30 9.30
N MET A 135 -0.72 2.19 8.33
CA MET A 135 -2.06 2.72 8.10
C MET A 135 -3.02 1.73 7.41
N VAL A 136 -2.49 0.91 6.51
CA VAL A 136 -3.29 -0.02 5.69
C VAL A 136 -3.50 -1.34 6.42
N LEU A 137 -2.56 -1.75 7.28
CA LEU A 137 -2.60 -2.99 8.06
C LEU A 137 -3.92 -3.17 8.84
N PRO A 138 -4.38 -2.22 9.67
CA PRO A 138 -5.61 -2.39 10.44
C PRO A 138 -6.83 -2.56 9.53
N TYR A 139 -6.85 -1.87 8.39
CA TYR A 139 -7.93 -1.96 7.43
C TYR A 139 -8.02 -3.34 6.77
N ILE A 140 -6.87 -3.87 6.30
CA ILE A 140 -6.81 -5.22 5.73
C ILE A 140 -7.14 -6.26 6.79
N ALA A 141 -6.62 -6.11 8.02
CA ALA A 141 -6.85 -7.04 9.12
C ALA A 141 -8.34 -7.12 9.51
N ALA A 142 -9.01 -5.97 9.63
CA ALA A 142 -10.43 -5.93 9.98
C ALA A 142 -11.29 -6.63 8.92
N VAL A 143 -11.12 -6.29 7.64
CA VAL A 143 -11.90 -6.90 6.55
C VAL A 143 -11.59 -8.40 6.41
N SER A 144 -10.30 -8.78 6.49
CA SER A 144 -9.91 -10.20 6.44
C SER A 144 -10.47 -11.00 7.60
N ARG A 145 -10.50 -10.42 8.81
CA ARG A 145 -11.10 -11.04 9.99
C ARG A 145 -12.59 -11.34 9.76
N GLU A 146 -13.38 -10.39 9.25
CA GLU A 146 -14.79 -10.60 8.94
C GLU A 146 -15.00 -11.74 7.92
N VAL A 147 -14.14 -11.79 6.88
CA VAL A 147 -14.15 -12.87 5.89
C VAL A 147 -13.87 -14.23 6.54
N LEU A 148 -12.87 -14.31 7.43
CA LEU A 148 -12.53 -15.55 8.11
C LEU A 148 -13.61 -15.98 9.10
N LEU A 149 -14.29 -15.04 9.77
CA LEU A 149 -15.43 -15.36 10.65
C LEU A 149 -16.64 -15.90 9.88
N ALA A 150 -16.82 -15.53 8.61
CA ALA A 150 -17.90 -16.03 7.76
C ALA A 150 -17.70 -17.49 7.30
N VAL A 151 -16.55 -18.11 7.53
CA VAL A 151 -16.31 -19.54 7.22
C VAL A 151 -17.19 -20.41 8.13
N PRO A 152 -18.01 -21.33 7.59
CA PRO A 152 -18.90 -22.16 8.40
C PRO A 152 -18.16 -23.01 9.44
N ALA A 153 -18.68 -23.07 10.68
CA ALA A 153 -18.08 -23.83 11.76
C ALA A 153 -17.98 -25.34 11.41
N ALA A 154 -19.00 -25.87 10.72
CA ALA A 154 -19.03 -27.26 10.29
C ALA A 154 -17.81 -27.70 9.47
N GLN A 155 -17.26 -26.80 8.65
CA GLN A 155 -16.05 -27.11 7.87
C GLN A 155 -14.80 -27.22 8.75
N ARG A 156 -14.68 -26.35 9.77
CA ARG A 156 -13.60 -26.42 10.76
C ARG A 156 -13.69 -27.68 11.60
N GLU A 157 -14.90 -28.01 12.07
CA GLU A 157 -15.20 -29.20 12.87
C GLU A 157 -14.92 -30.47 12.07
N ALA A 158 -15.29 -30.52 10.80
CA ALA A 158 -14.99 -31.65 9.92
C ALA A 158 -13.49 -31.89 9.77
N ALA A 159 -12.68 -30.86 9.57
CA ALA A 159 -11.23 -30.98 9.49
C ALA A 159 -10.63 -31.50 10.80
N LEU A 160 -11.09 -30.99 11.95
CA LEU A 160 -10.66 -31.45 13.27
C LEU A 160 -11.09 -32.90 13.57
N ALA A 161 -12.30 -33.31 13.15
CA ALA A 161 -12.78 -34.68 13.27
C ALA A 161 -11.95 -35.68 12.45
N LEU A 162 -11.37 -35.27 11.35
CA LEU A 162 -10.43 -36.06 10.54
C LEU A 162 -8.99 -36.07 11.10
N GLY A 163 -8.78 -35.48 12.29
CA GLY A 163 -7.49 -35.49 12.98
C GLY A 163 -6.57 -34.34 12.63
N ALA A 164 -7.02 -33.33 11.84
CA ALA A 164 -6.23 -32.16 11.56
C ALA A 164 -5.99 -31.31 12.83
N THR A 165 -4.80 -30.75 12.98
CA THR A 165 -4.51 -29.73 13.99
C THR A 165 -5.23 -28.43 13.64
N ARG A 166 -5.38 -27.50 14.60
CA ARG A 166 -5.95 -26.17 14.33
C ARG A 166 -5.19 -25.42 13.25
N TRP A 167 -3.87 -25.54 13.20
CA TRP A 167 -3.04 -24.91 12.21
C TRP A 167 -3.28 -25.48 10.80
N GLU A 168 -3.34 -26.79 10.69
CA GLU A 168 -3.68 -27.48 9.43
C GLU A 168 -5.09 -27.09 8.95
N ALA A 169 -6.08 -27.02 9.82
CA ALA A 169 -7.43 -26.58 9.47
C ALA A 169 -7.46 -25.15 8.92
N VAL A 170 -6.61 -24.25 9.46
CA VAL A 170 -6.47 -22.88 8.92
C VAL A 170 -5.97 -22.91 7.48
N TRP A 171 -4.92 -23.67 7.19
CA TRP A 171 -4.30 -23.69 5.86
C TRP A 171 -5.09 -24.51 4.83
N THR A 172 -5.74 -25.59 5.24
CA THR A 172 -6.44 -26.49 4.33
C THR A 172 -7.91 -26.15 4.11
N VAL A 173 -8.54 -25.46 5.07
CA VAL A 173 -9.98 -25.17 5.03
C VAL A 173 -10.27 -23.67 5.10
N VAL A 174 -9.80 -22.97 6.15
CA VAL A 174 -10.23 -21.60 6.44
C VAL A 174 -9.69 -20.62 5.40
N LEU A 175 -8.39 -20.64 5.12
CA LEU A 175 -7.77 -19.74 4.13
C LEU A 175 -8.24 -20.03 2.69
N PRO A 176 -8.32 -21.29 2.22
CA PRO A 176 -8.86 -21.59 0.89
C PRO A 176 -10.31 -21.14 0.72
N TYR A 177 -11.15 -21.30 1.74
CA TYR A 177 -12.53 -20.84 1.69
C TYR A 177 -12.63 -19.32 1.65
N GLY A 178 -11.88 -18.63 2.52
CA GLY A 178 -11.88 -17.17 2.64
C GLY A 178 -11.06 -16.42 1.56
N ARG A 179 -10.30 -17.12 0.71
CA ARG A 179 -9.30 -16.51 -0.17
C ARG A 179 -9.83 -15.37 -1.03
N THR A 180 -11.01 -15.50 -1.62
CA THR A 180 -11.60 -14.46 -2.49
C THR A 180 -11.89 -13.18 -1.70
N GLY A 181 -12.41 -13.30 -0.48
CA GLY A 181 -12.65 -12.17 0.40
C GLY A 181 -11.35 -11.54 0.91
N ILE A 182 -10.36 -12.37 1.27
CA ILE A 182 -9.02 -11.90 1.69
C ILE A 182 -8.35 -11.08 0.57
N ILE A 183 -8.37 -11.58 -0.67
CA ILE A 183 -7.82 -10.84 -1.79
C ILE A 183 -8.61 -9.55 -2.01
N GLY A 184 -9.93 -9.55 -1.81
CA GLY A 184 -10.75 -8.35 -1.80
C GLY A 184 -10.28 -7.33 -0.76
N ALA A 185 -9.99 -7.75 0.47
CA ALA A 185 -9.43 -6.91 1.52
C ALA A 185 -8.07 -6.29 1.13
N VAL A 186 -7.20 -7.10 0.52
CA VAL A 186 -5.89 -6.65 0.02
C VAL A 186 -6.04 -5.58 -1.07
N ILE A 187 -6.98 -5.75 -2.01
CA ILE A 187 -7.24 -4.76 -3.08
C ILE A 187 -7.78 -3.46 -2.50
N LEU A 188 -8.69 -3.52 -1.53
CA LEU A 188 -9.19 -2.34 -0.85
C LEU A 188 -8.05 -1.60 -0.13
N GLY A 189 -7.17 -2.33 0.55
CA GLY A 189 -5.97 -1.78 1.16
C GLY A 189 -5.01 -1.13 0.16
N LEU A 190 -4.80 -1.76 -1.00
CA LEU A 190 -3.98 -1.23 -2.07
C LEU A 190 -4.56 0.07 -2.64
N GLY A 191 -5.87 0.13 -2.86
CA GLY A 191 -6.54 1.37 -3.30
C GLY A 191 -6.33 2.53 -2.32
N ARG A 192 -6.37 2.24 -1.01
CA ARG A 192 -6.05 3.22 0.04
C ARG A 192 -4.59 3.66 -0.01
N ALA A 193 -3.65 2.71 -0.17
CA ALA A 193 -2.22 3.01 -0.24
C ALA A 193 -1.86 3.90 -1.44
N LEU A 194 -2.44 3.64 -2.61
CA LEU A 194 -2.21 4.42 -3.83
C LEU A 194 -2.70 5.87 -3.73
N GLY A 195 -3.75 6.11 -2.95
CA GLY A 195 -4.37 7.44 -2.78
C GLY A 195 -3.90 8.20 -1.54
N GLU A 196 -3.00 7.63 -0.73
CA GLU A 196 -2.56 8.31 0.49
C GLU A 196 -1.71 9.53 0.17
N THR A 197 -2.05 10.63 0.81
CA THR A 197 -1.48 11.94 0.51
C THR A 197 -0.64 12.46 1.68
N MET A 198 -1.29 12.80 2.80
CA MET A 198 -0.68 13.61 3.85
C MET A 198 0.42 12.88 4.62
N ALA A 199 0.20 11.63 5.01
CA ALA A 199 1.20 10.87 5.77
C ALA A 199 2.47 10.62 4.93
N VAL A 200 2.30 10.29 3.66
CA VAL A 200 3.42 10.00 2.75
C VAL A 200 4.21 11.26 2.43
N THR A 201 3.53 12.37 2.12
CA THR A 201 4.16 13.66 1.83
C THR A 201 5.18 14.07 2.90
N MET A 202 4.88 13.80 4.17
CA MET A 202 5.73 14.20 5.29
C MET A 202 7.00 13.36 5.44
N VAL A 203 7.04 12.12 4.94
CA VAL A 203 8.13 11.17 5.24
C VAL A 203 8.85 10.62 4.00
N ILE A 204 8.33 10.81 2.79
CA ILE A 204 8.90 10.21 1.56
C ILE A 204 10.06 11.00 0.98
N GLY A 205 10.18 12.30 1.32
CA GLY A 205 11.28 13.19 0.92
C GLY A 205 11.03 14.05 -0.32
N ASN A 206 9.96 13.83 -1.07
CA ASN A 206 9.42 14.68 -2.14
C ASN A 206 10.44 15.05 -3.25
N ARG A 207 11.21 14.08 -3.73
CA ARG A 207 12.22 14.26 -4.78
C ARG A 207 11.75 13.65 -6.10
N HIS A 208 11.79 14.43 -7.19
CA HIS A 208 11.37 14.02 -8.54
C HIS A 208 12.44 13.17 -9.25
N GLU A 209 12.93 12.13 -8.61
CA GLU A 209 13.92 11.23 -9.19
C GLU A 209 13.46 9.78 -9.09
N ILE A 210 13.90 8.97 -10.05
CA ILE A 210 13.63 7.54 -10.05
C ILE A 210 14.87 6.83 -9.49
N SER A 211 14.70 6.21 -8.33
CA SER A 211 15.71 5.35 -7.75
C SER A 211 15.13 4.00 -7.38
N ALA A 212 15.87 2.94 -7.66
CA ALA A 212 15.52 1.60 -7.19
C ALA A 212 15.82 1.42 -5.70
N SER A 213 16.57 2.35 -5.09
CA SER A 213 16.90 2.29 -3.67
C SER A 213 15.75 2.75 -2.79
N LEU A 214 15.41 1.92 -1.82
CA LEU A 214 14.38 2.20 -0.81
C LEU A 214 14.81 3.28 0.20
N VAL A 215 16.11 3.47 0.37
CA VAL A 215 16.68 4.44 1.34
C VAL A 215 16.77 5.85 0.77
N GLU A 216 16.55 6.00 -0.53
CA GLU A 216 16.51 7.31 -1.19
C GLU A 216 15.12 7.94 -1.14
N PRO A 217 15.06 9.29 -1.21
CA PRO A 217 13.80 10.01 -1.31
C PRO A 217 13.06 9.68 -2.61
N GLY A 218 11.73 9.69 -2.55
CA GLY A 218 10.86 9.56 -3.71
C GLY A 218 9.76 10.61 -3.69
N TYR A 219 8.84 10.53 -4.66
CA TYR A 219 7.68 11.42 -4.69
C TYR A 219 6.47 10.67 -5.24
N THR A 220 5.32 10.80 -4.60
CA THR A 220 4.06 10.22 -5.11
C THR A 220 3.22 11.28 -5.82
N ILE A 221 2.32 10.86 -6.70
CA ILE A 221 1.41 11.76 -7.40
C ILE A 221 0.54 12.54 -6.41
N ALA A 222 -0.02 11.86 -5.41
CA ALA A 222 -0.87 12.49 -4.41
C ALA A 222 -0.09 13.53 -3.56
N ALA A 223 1.15 13.21 -3.18
CA ALA A 223 2.03 14.12 -2.45
C ALA A 223 2.41 15.35 -3.30
N ALA A 224 2.71 15.16 -4.59
CA ALA A 224 3.01 16.27 -5.49
C ALA A 224 1.83 17.23 -5.63
N ILE A 225 0.62 16.70 -5.81
CA ILE A 225 -0.58 17.53 -5.87
C ILE A 225 -0.77 18.31 -4.55
N ALA A 226 -0.60 17.67 -3.39
CA ALA A 226 -0.79 18.32 -2.11
C ALA A 226 0.22 19.45 -1.85
N ASN A 227 1.48 19.24 -2.22
CA ASN A 227 2.55 20.23 -2.01
C ASN A 227 2.44 21.40 -2.98
N GLU A 228 2.20 21.14 -4.26
CA GLU A 228 2.36 22.13 -5.32
C GLU A 228 1.06 22.82 -5.72
N PHE A 229 -0.11 22.28 -5.35
CA PHE A 229 -1.40 22.84 -5.79
C PHE A 229 -1.61 24.29 -5.31
N ALA A 230 -1.24 24.59 -4.07
CA ALA A 230 -1.36 25.92 -3.49
C ALA A 230 -0.28 26.90 -4.02
N GLU A 231 0.84 26.36 -4.50
CA GLU A 231 1.97 27.13 -5.01
C GLU A 231 1.95 27.31 -6.53
N ALA A 232 1.01 26.67 -7.22
CA ALA A 232 0.89 26.71 -8.68
C ALA A 232 0.43 28.08 -9.17
N VAL A 233 1.38 28.95 -9.58
CA VAL A 233 1.12 30.30 -10.08
C VAL A 233 0.72 30.29 -11.56
N SER A 234 1.32 29.42 -12.38
CA SER A 234 1.03 29.38 -13.81
C SER A 234 -0.17 28.48 -14.12
N ALA A 235 -1.01 28.92 -15.08
CA ALA A 235 -2.16 28.13 -15.55
C ALA A 235 -1.72 26.74 -16.09
N LEU A 236 -0.52 26.66 -16.69
CA LEU A 236 0.03 25.40 -17.18
C LEU A 236 0.44 24.47 -16.03
N HIS A 237 1.05 24.98 -14.95
CA HIS A 237 1.41 24.20 -13.78
C HIS A 237 0.16 23.63 -13.12
N LEU A 238 -0.85 24.47 -12.90
CA LEU A 238 -2.14 24.02 -12.37
C LEU A 238 -2.78 22.93 -13.25
N SER A 239 -2.74 23.14 -14.58
CA SER A 239 -3.24 22.14 -15.55
C SER A 239 -2.45 20.82 -15.51
N ALA A 240 -1.12 20.89 -15.30
CA ALA A 240 -0.28 19.69 -15.15
C ALA A 240 -0.60 18.92 -13.87
N LEU A 241 -0.90 19.60 -12.76
CA LEU A 241 -1.35 18.95 -11.51
C LEU A 241 -2.73 18.27 -11.68
N PHE A 242 -3.68 18.91 -12.38
CA PHE A 242 -4.93 18.26 -12.74
C PHE A 242 -4.71 17.04 -13.65
N TYR A 243 -3.75 17.09 -14.56
CA TYR A 243 -3.40 15.95 -15.40
C TYR A 243 -2.75 14.85 -14.57
N ALA A 244 -1.86 15.16 -13.62
CA ALA A 244 -1.31 14.19 -12.67
C ALA A 244 -2.41 13.51 -11.84
N GLY A 245 -3.42 14.24 -11.39
CA GLY A 245 -4.60 13.67 -10.72
C GLY A 245 -5.38 12.70 -11.61
N LEU A 246 -5.55 13.02 -12.90
CA LEU A 246 -6.17 12.12 -13.87
C LEU A 246 -5.31 10.86 -14.08
N VAL A 247 -3.99 11.01 -14.13
CA VAL A 247 -3.04 9.89 -14.21
C VAL A 247 -3.17 9.00 -12.98
N LEU A 248 -3.23 9.57 -11.76
CA LEU A 248 -3.44 8.80 -10.53
C LEU A 248 -4.74 7.98 -10.60
N PHE A 249 -5.82 8.59 -11.07
CA PHE A 249 -7.08 7.89 -11.25
C PHE A 249 -6.94 6.71 -12.22
N VAL A 250 -6.33 6.92 -13.39
CA VAL A 250 -6.11 5.87 -14.40
C VAL A 250 -5.22 4.75 -13.84
N VAL A 251 -4.11 5.09 -13.17
CA VAL A 251 -3.20 4.12 -12.54
C VAL A 251 -3.94 3.30 -11.49
N THR A 252 -4.71 3.96 -10.62
CA THR A 252 -5.48 3.28 -9.57
C THR A 252 -6.51 2.33 -10.16
N VAL A 253 -7.25 2.75 -11.19
CA VAL A 253 -8.20 1.89 -11.90
C VAL A 253 -7.49 0.71 -12.56
N ALA A 254 -6.38 0.95 -13.28
CA ALA A 254 -5.61 -0.09 -13.95
C ALA A 254 -5.10 -1.14 -12.95
N VAL A 255 -4.50 -0.72 -11.84
CA VAL A 255 -4.01 -1.61 -10.78
C VAL A 255 -5.16 -2.43 -10.18
N ASN A 256 -6.31 -1.80 -9.88
CA ASN A 256 -7.48 -2.50 -9.35
C ASN A 256 -8.07 -3.50 -10.36
N VAL A 257 -8.10 -3.16 -11.65
CA VAL A 257 -8.56 -4.09 -12.72
C VAL A 257 -7.61 -5.28 -12.82
N VAL A 258 -6.29 -5.04 -12.86
CA VAL A 258 -5.29 -6.14 -12.89
C VAL A 258 -5.45 -7.04 -11.67
N ALA A 259 -5.57 -6.46 -10.48
CA ALA A 259 -5.77 -7.21 -9.26
C ALA A 259 -7.05 -8.07 -9.30
N ARG A 260 -8.18 -7.51 -9.78
CA ARG A 260 -9.44 -8.26 -9.96
C ARG A 260 -9.33 -9.38 -11.00
N LEU A 261 -8.63 -9.15 -12.11
CA LEU A 261 -8.40 -10.18 -13.12
C LEU A 261 -7.57 -11.34 -12.59
N LEU A 262 -6.55 -11.05 -11.76
CA LEU A 262 -5.76 -12.08 -11.07
C LEU A 262 -6.65 -12.93 -10.15
N ILE A 263 -7.52 -12.30 -9.36
CA ILE A 263 -8.49 -13.02 -8.51
C ILE A 263 -9.36 -13.94 -9.34
N TRP A 264 -9.94 -13.42 -10.40
CA TRP A 264 -10.85 -14.19 -11.24
C TRP A 264 -10.17 -15.43 -11.84
N ARG A 265 -8.90 -15.32 -12.26
CA ARG A 265 -8.11 -16.48 -12.71
C ARG A 265 -7.88 -17.50 -11.61
N VAL A 266 -7.49 -17.04 -10.41
CA VAL A 266 -7.25 -17.91 -9.26
C VAL A 266 -8.55 -18.58 -8.81
N ALA A 267 -9.68 -17.89 -8.79
CA ALA A 267 -10.98 -18.44 -8.43
C ALA A 267 -11.45 -19.54 -9.40
N ARG A 268 -11.25 -19.36 -10.72
CA ARG A 268 -11.63 -20.34 -11.74
C ARG A 268 -10.78 -21.62 -11.69
N GLY A 269 -9.50 -21.53 -11.39
CA GLY A 269 -8.63 -22.70 -11.26
C GLY A 269 -9.05 -23.68 -10.18
N SER A 270 -9.81 -23.23 -9.17
CA SER A 270 -10.31 -24.09 -8.09
C SER A 270 -11.64 -24.73 -8.38
N ALA A 271 -12.50 -24.10 -9.17
CA ALA A 271 -13.76 -24.71 -9.59
C ALA A 271 -13.54 -25.90 -10.55
N ALA A 272 -12.49 -25.85 -11.36
CA ALA A 272 -12.11 -26.94 -12.26
C ALA A 272 -11.54 -28.17 -11.48
N GLY A 273 -10.85 -27.96 -10.34
CA GLY A 273 -10.33 -29.06 -9.52
C GLY A 273 -11.39 -29.79 -8.68
N SER A 274 -12.51 -29.11 -8.34
CA SER A 274 -13.60 -29.75 -7.57
C SER A 274 -14.63 -30.49 -8.44
N ALA A 275 -14.60 -30.31 -9.76
CA ALA A 275 -15.46 -31.03 -10.70
C ALA A 275 -14.82 -32.34 -11.25
N ALA A 276 -13.59 -32.65 -10.81
CA ALA A 276 -12.83 -33.81 -11.26
C ALA A 276 -12.65 -34.90 -10.16
N ILE A 277 -13.36 -34.78 -9.05
CA ILE A 277 -13.53 -35.78 -7.98
C ILE A 277 -15.03 -36.11 -7.85
#